data_1adaa8af7cab84a99997543a716ff4b6
#
_entry.id   1adaa8af7cab84a99997543a716ff4b6
#
_cell.length_a   1.000
_cell.length_b   1.000
_cell.length_c   1.000
_cell.angle_alpha   90.00
_cell.angle_beta   90.00
_cell.angle_gamma   90.00
#
_symmetry.space_group_name_H-M   'P 1'
#
loop_
_entity.id
_entity.type
_entity.pdbx_description
1 polymer ?
#
loop_
_entity_poly.entity_id
_entity_poly.type
_entity_poly.pdbx_seq_one_letter_code
_entity_poly.pdbx_strand_id
1 'polypeptide(L)'
;MYSEAGGVGKTTMAANLAVADARAGHDVLAIDMDPQEGSLSFLFDVADRRTDSEADSLVRHLVERPRGPFADLIETSEGVDVLPAHNSLEVLSKHLRRREEEAADFGENWNPNVQLLRVLKDAGVPSQYDTVIIDPPATADVKLYNALHATRNLVIPFEPSGKGQQSVQGLADLVTGLEDTLDINVGVLAAVPNRFKGTNDQEEMLNRLQAESYDIPVVFRERTSLLEGCWRKQCSAFKYIEKHRSRERDYEIETLEQFEELAAHLRQTREQEATA
;
A
#
# COMPACT_ATOMS: atom_id res chain seq x y z
N MET A 1 1.32 1.22 -2.26
CA MET A 1 0.23 2.24 -2.43
C MET A 1 0.68 3.55 -1.82
N TYR A 2 0.86 4.64 -2.58
CA TYR A 2 1.37 5.89 -2.00
C TYR A 2 0.73 7.15 -2.60
N SER A 3 0.54 8.16 -1.78
CA SER A 3 0.15 9.52 -2.13
C SER A 3 0.51 10.44 -0.96
N GLU A 4 1.06 11.62 -1.23
CA GLU A 4 1.39 12.63 -0.21
C GLU A 4 0.15 13.21 0.49
N ALA A 5 -0.98 13.18 -0.20
CA ALA A 5 -2.23 13.65 0.40
C ALA A 5 -2.76 12.64 1.44
N GLY A 6 -2.98 13.12 2.66
CA GLY A 6 -3.68 12.35 3.68
C GLY A 6 -5.16 12.16 3.31
N GLY A 7 -5.73 11.03 3.71
CA GLY A 7 -7.18 10.81 3.58
C GLY A 7 -7.71 10.49 2.18
N VAL A 8 -6.86 10.34 1.16
CA VAL A 8 -7.29 9.97 -0.21
C VAL A 8 -7.75 8.51 -0.35
N GLY A 9 -7.67 7.72 0.71
CA GLY A 9 -8.13 6.33 0.74
C GLY A 9 -7.07 5.28 0.43
N LYS A 10 -5.77 5.56 0.60
CA LYS A 10 -4.66 4.61 0.40
C LYS A 10 -4.90 3.25 1.06
N THR A 11 -5.05 3.25 2.36
CA THR A 11 -5.26 2.06 3.20
C THR A 11 -6.51 1.27 2.79
N THR A 12 -7.62 1.97 2.59
CA THR A 12 -8.88 1.34 2.13
C THR A 12 -8.69 0.69 0.77
N MET A 13 -7.97 1.35 -0.13
CA MET A 13 -7.68 0.83 -1.46
C MET A 13 -6.73 -0.36 -1.39
N ALA A 14 -5.66 -0.28 -0.59
CA ALA A 14 -4.72 -1.37 -0.38
C ALA A 14 -5.42 -2.65 0.15
N ALA A 15 -6.29 -2.50 1.17
CA ALA A 15 -7.04 -3.61 1.72
C ALA A 15 -7.98 -4.27 0.70
N ASN A 16 -8.78 -3.46 -0.01
CA ASN A 16 -9.74 -4.01 -0.95
C ASN A 16 -9.06 -4.60 -2.21
N LEU A 17 -7.95 -4.01 -2.65
CA LEU A 17 -7.14 -4.55 -3.73
C LEU A 17 -6.54 -5.90 -3.34
N ALA A 18 -6.02 -6.04 -2.11
CA ALA A 18 -5.50 -7.30 -1.60
C ALA A 18 -6.57 -8.40 -1.56
N VAL A 19 -7.77 -8.06 -1.07
CA VAL A 19 -8.89 -9.02 -1.03
C VAL A 19 -9.37 -9.37 -2.43
N ALA A 20 -9.46 -8.40 -3.36
CA ALA A 20 -9.84 -8.66 -4.76
C ALA A 20 -8.87 -9.64 -5.43
N ASP A 21 -7.56 -9.45 -5.22
CA ASP A 21 -6.52 -10.30 -5.78
C ASP A 21 -6.52 -11.71 -5.17
N ALA A 22 -6.69 -11.82 -3.85
CA ALA A 22 -6.84 -13.10 -3.16
C ALA A 22 -8.10 -13.88 -3.62
N ARG A 23 -9.23 -13.17 -3.83
CA ARG A 23 -10.47 -13.77 -4.37
C ARG A 23 -10.31 -14.27 -5.81
N ALA A 24 -9.39 -13.70 -6.57
CA ALA A 24 -9.02 -14.19 -7.90
C ALA A 24 -8.12 -15.44 -7.85
N GLY A 25 -7.74 -15.92 -6.66
CA GLY A 25 -6.99 -17.17 -6.44
C GLY A 25 -5.48 -16.98 -6.35
N HIS A 26 -5.01 -15.75 -6.08
CA HIS A 26 -3.59 -15.45 -5.91
C HIS A 26 -3.18 -15.44 -4.43
N ASP A 27 -1.93 -15.82 -4.18
CA ASP A 27 -1.32 -15.71 -2.86
C ASP A 27 -0.86 -14.26 -2.64
N VAL A 28 -1.48 -13.57 -1.65
CA VAL A 28 -1.29 -12.13 -1.42
C VAL A 28 -0.74 -11.87 -0.03
N LEU A 29 0.36 -11.10 0.04
CA LEU A 29 0.88 -10.53 1.28
C LEU A 29 0.62 -9.02 1.31
N ALA A 30 -0.14 -8.55 2.31
CA ALA A 30 -0.36 -7.15 2.60
C ALA A 30 0.53 -6.70 3.78
N ILE A 31 1.34 -5.67 3.59
CA ILE A 31 2.30 -5.18 4.60
C ILE A 31 1.87 -3.79 5.06
N ASP A 32 1.60 -3.67 6.35
CA ASP A 32 1.27 -2.40 6.99
C ASP A 32 2.54 -1.73 7.55
N MET A 33 2.91 -0.59 6.98
CA MET A 33 4.04 0.21 7.46
C MET A 33 3.61 1.54 8.09
N ASP A 34 2.29 1.75 8.29
CA ASP A 34 1.79 2.94 8.97
C ASP A 34 1.62 2.69 10.47
N PRO A 35 2.38 3.37 11.35
CA PRO A 35 2.25 3.19 12.80
C PRO A 35 0.94 3.76 13.38
N GLN A 36 0.14 4.48 12.59
CA GLN A 36 -1.07 5.13 13.09
C GLN A 36 -2.16 4.12 13.45
N GLU A 37 -2.98 4.48 14.45
CA GLU A 37 -4.26 3.79 14.67
C GLU A 37 -5.15 3.99 13.45
N GLY A 38 -5.90 2.97 13.06
CA GLY A 38 -6.68 3.05 11.83
C GLY A 38 -5.85 2.85 10.56
N SER A 39 -4.81 2.04 10.64
CA SER A 39 -4.00 1.55 9.52
C SER A 39 -4.61 0.29 8.89
N LEU A 40 -3.88 -0.31 7.95
CA LEU A 40 -4.27 -1.55 7.28
C LEU A 40 -4.54 -2.70 8.28
N SER A 41 -3.71 -2.82 9.31
CA SER A 41 -3.87 -3.82 10.37
C SER A 41 -5.19 -3.69 11.12
N PHE A 42 -5.63 -2.45 11.38
CA PHE A 42 -6.94 -2.21 12.00
C PHE A 42 -8.07 -2.64 11.07
N LEU A 43 -7.98 -2.34 9.78
CA LEU A 43 -9.03 -2.68 8.81
C LEU A 43 -9.17 -4.19 8.61
N PHE A 44 -8.08 -4.95 8.72
CA PHE A 44 -8.09 -6.41 8.66
C PHE A 44 -8.38 -7.11 10.01
N ASP A 45 -8.58 -6.33 11.11
CA ASP A 45 -8.81 -6.87 12.47
C ASP A 45 -7.64 -7.74 12.97
N VAL A 46 -6.41 -7.30 12.71
CA VAL A 46 -5.15 -7.98 13.10
C VAL A 46 -4.19 -7.06 13.88
N ALA A 47 -4.72 -6.08 14.60
CA ALA A 47 -3.92 -5.09 15.32
C ALA A 47 -3.60 -5.46 16.78
N ASP A 48 -3.94 -6.66 17.24
CA ASP A 48 -3.88 -7.06 18.65
C ASP A 48 -2.49 -6.94 19.27
N ARG A 49 -1.44 -7.25 18.51
CA ARG A 49 -0.03 -7.19 19.00
C ARG A 49 0.64 -5.85 18.78
N ARG A 50 -0.06 -4.86 18.27
CA ARG A 50 0.50 -3.56 17.86
C ARG A 50 1.30 -2.85 18.96
N THR A 51 0.86 -2.96 20.20
CA THR A 51 1.48 -2.28 21.37
C THR A 51 2.24 -3.22 22.30
N ASP A 52 2.34 -4.50 21.96
CA ASP A 52 3.05 -5.49 22.78
C ASP A 52 4.57 -5.36 22.61
N SER A 53 5.24 -4.75 23.60
CA SER A 53 6.69 -4.56 23.61
C SER A 53 7.49 -5.89 23.62
N GLU A 54 6.87 -6.99 24.03
CA GLU A 54 7.50 -8.31 24.07
C GLU A 54 7.29 -9.07 22.76
N ALA A 55 6.33 -8.69 21.94
CA ALA A 55 6.14 -9.29 20.62
C ALA A 55 7.35 -9.05 19.69
N ASP A 56 7.56 -9.95 18.76
CA ASP A 56 8.41 -9.67 17.62
C ASP A 56 7.71 -8.70 16.66
N SER A 57 8.45 -8.03 15.79
CA SER A 57 7.89 -7.03 14.90
C SER A 57 8.77 -6.84 13.67
N LEU A 58 8.18 -6.34 12.58
CA LEU A 58 8.92 -6.01 11.37
C LEU A 58 10.15 -5.12 11.66
N VAL A 59 10.04 -4.13 12.56
CA VAL A 59 11.16 -3.26 12.92
C VAL A 59 12.37 -4.04 13.43
N ARG A 60 12.16 -5.09 14.20
CA ARG A 60 13.24 -5.93 14.71
C ARG A 60 13.95 -6.70 13.60
N HIS A 61 13.20 -7.18 12.62
CA HIS A 61 13.75 -7.82 11.43
C HIS A 61 14.53 -6.84 10.55
N LEU A 62 14.01 -5.62 10.38
CA LEU A 62 14.69 -4.56 9.61
C LEU A 62 16.06 -4.17 10.22
N VAL A 63 16.20 -4.24 11.55
CA VAL A 63 17.48 -3.93 12.24
C VAL A 63 18.28 -5.16 12.63
N GLU A 64 17.99 -6.32 12.02
CA GLU A 64 18.71 -7.59 12.22
C GLU A 64 18.72 -8.11 13.66
N ARG A 65 17.64 -7.85 14.40
CA ARG A 65 17.44 -8.29 15.79
C ARG A 65 16.09 -8.98 16.01
N PRO A 66 15.71 -9.96 15.14
CA PRO A 66 14.45 -10.69 15.27
C PRO A 66 14.41 -11.48 16.57
N ARG A 67 13.21 -11.77 17.05
CA ARG A 67 12.97 -12.69 18.19
C ARG A 67 12.51 -14.07 17.72
N GLY A 68 12.01 -14.17 16.50
CA GLY A 68 11.52 -15.40 15.89
C GLY A 68 11.57 -15.39 14.38
N PRO A 69 11.04 -16.40 13.72
CA PRO A 69 10.93 -16.45 12.27
C PRO A 69 10.03 -15.35 11.74
N PHE A 70 10.33 -14.82 10.54
CA PHE A 70 9.51 -13.81 9.89
C PHE A 70 8.04 -14.27 9.68
N ALA A 71 7.82 -15.56 9.40
CA ALA A 71 6.50 -16.13 9.22
C ALA A 71 5.60 -15.99 10.47
N ASP A 72 6.17 -15.93 11.67
CA ASP A 72 5.40 -15.77 12.92
C ASP A 72 4.81 -14.37 13.09
N LEU A 73 5.23 -13.41 12.24
CA LEU A 73 4.66 -12.06 12.19
C LEU A 73 3.37 -11.98 11.36
N ILE A 74 3.12 -12.97 10.51
CA ILE A 74 2.04 -12.94 9.53
C ILE A 74 0.77 -13.46 10.15
N GLU A 75 -0.32 -12.73 9.96
CA GLU A 75 -1.68 -13.11 10.34
C GLU A 75 -2.55 -13.18 9.08
N THR A 76 -3.52 -14.12 9.03
CA THR A 76 -4.39 -14.27 7.85
C THR A 76 -5.76 -13.69 8.14
N SER A 77 -6.25 -12.82 7.27
CA SER A 77 -7.59 -12.24 7.34
C SER A 77 -8.19 -12.15 5.93
N GLU A 78 -9.44 -12.57 5.77
CA GLU A 78 -10.19 -12.50 4.50
C GLU A 78 -9.50 -13.17 3.29
N GLY A 79 -8.66 -14.18 3.54
CA GLY A 79 -7.88 -14.87 2.49
C GLY A 79 -6.59 -14.13 2.09
N VAL A 80 -6.24 -13.06 2.80
CA VAL A 80 -4.99 -12.29 2.64
C VAL A 80 -4.07 -12.56 3.82
N ASP A 81 -2.82 -12.82 3.56
CA ASP A 81 -1.78 -12.82 4.58
C ASP A 81 -1.36 -11.37 4.87
N VAL A 82 -1.38 -10.98 6.13
CA VAL A 82 -1.15 -9.60 6.56
C VAL A 82 0.06 -9.57 7.50
N LEU A 83 1.02 -8.72 7.21
CA LEU A 83 2.09 -8.34 8.12
C LEU A 83 1.67 -7.08 8.88
N PRO A 84 1.24 -7.21 10.16
CA PRO A 84 0.66 -6.10 10.90
C PRO A 84 1.68 -5.02 11.27
N ALA A 85 1.21 -3.77 11.35
CA ALA A 85 1.99 -2.67 11.90
C ALA A 85 2.19 -2.83 13.42
N HIS A 86 3.38 -2.45 13.87
CA HIS A 86 3.70 -2.32 15.30
C HIS A 86 4.08 -0.87 15.61
N ASN A 87 3.75 -0.39 16.81
CA ASN A 87 4.04 1.01 17.21
C ASN A 87 5.52 1.38 17.15
N SER A 88 6.43 0.41 17.22
CA SER A 88 7.88 0.65 17.02
C SER A 88 8.22 1.26 15.66
N LEU A 89 7.32 1.18 14.66
CA LEU A 89 7.47 1.88 13.38
C LEU A 89 7.53 3.40 13.52
N GLU A 90 6.98 3.98 14.60
CA GLU A 90 7.08 5.42 14.89
C GLU A 90 8.55 5.88 15.04
N VAL A 91 9.37 5.00 15.58
CA VAL A 91 10.79 5.28 15.85
C VAL A 91 11.75 4.50 14.92
N LEU A 92 11.24 3.96 13.82
CA LEU A 92 12.00 3.16 12.85
C LEU A 92 13.25 3.90 12.37
N SER A 93 13.14 5.17 11.98
CA SER A 93 14.27 5.99 11.50
C SER A 93 15.42 6.05 12.52
N LYS A 94 15.10 6.13 13.81
CA LYS A 94 16.09 6.13 14.89
C LYS A 94 16.79 4.76 15.00
N HIS A 95 16.04 3.67 14.89
CA HIS A 95 16.59 2.33 14.98
C HIS A 95 17.50 2.00 13.79
N LEU A 96 17.08 2.36 12.58
CA LEU A 96 17.87 2.13 11.38
C LEU A 96 19.17 2.96 11.40
N ARG A 97 19.09 4.24 11.78
CA ARG A 97 20.30 5.08 11.91
C ARG A 97 21.30 4.48 12.90
N ARG A 98 20.82 4.05 14.06
CA ARG A 98 21.69 3.42 15.06
C ARG A 98 22.38 2.16 14.50
N ARG A 99 21.66 1.33 13.76
CA ARG A 99 22.23 0.11 13.15
C ARG A 99 23.25 0.47 12.06
N GLU A 100 22.99 1.51 11.28
CA GLU A 100 23.92 2.04 10.29
C GLU A 100 25.22 2.54 10.93
N GLU A 101 25.13 3.32 12.04
CA GLU A 101 26.28 3.79 12.81
C GLU A 101 27.09 2.59 13.37
N GLU A 102 26.40 1.60 13.97
CA GLU A 102 27.05 0.38 14.45
C GLU A 102 27.78 -0.38 13.30
N ALA A 103 27.20 -0.47 12.12
CA ALA A 103 27.84 -1.11 10.95
C ALA A 103 29.06 -0.33 10.48
N ALA A 104 28.97 1.00 10.43
CA ALA A 104 30.08 1.86 10.03
C ALA A 104 31.29 1.75 10.97
N ASP A 105 31.08 1.57 12.28
CA ASP A 105 32.15 1.34 13.26
C ASP A 105 32.97 0.06 12.97
N PHE A 106 32.36 -0.90 12.27
CA PHE A 106 33.03 -2.12 11.81
C PHE A 106 33.48 -2.08 10.35
N GLY A 107 33.31 -0.93 9.66
CA GLY A 107 33.66 -0.77 8.25
C GLY A 107 32.69 -1.47 7.29
N GLU A 108 31.48 -1.80 7.73
CA GLU A 108 30.44 -2.41 6.93
C GLU A 108 29.63 -1.34 6.18
N ASN A 109 29.24 -1.62 4.94
CA ASN A 109 28.32 -0.79 4.18
C ASN A 109 26.88 -1.29 4.41
N TRP A 110 26.13 -0.59 5.23
CA TRP A 110 24.76 -0.95 5.56
C TRP A 110 23.78 0.17 5.16
N ASN A 111 22.85 -0.13 4.25
CA ASN A 111 21.91 0.84 3.72
C ASN A 111 20.55 0.73 4.45
N PRO A 112 20.10 1.77 5.17
CA PRO A 112 18.83 1.77 5.91
C PRO A 112 17.59 1.66 5.02
N ASN A 113 17.67 2.02 3.73
CA ASN A 113 16.52 2.09 2.84
C ASN A 113 16.19 0.76 2.15
N VAL A 114 17.09 -0.25 2.20
CA VAL A 114 16.90 -1.53 1.50
C VAL A 114 16.56 -2.70 2.45
N GLN A 115 16.32 -2.42 3.72
CA GLN A 115 16.19 -3.46 4.72
C GLN A 115 14.91 -4.29 4.57
N LEU A 116 13.80 -3.67 4.12
CA LEU A 116 12.59 -4.44 3.81
C LEU A 116 12.81 -5.41 2.65
N LEU A 117 13.46 -4.96 1.58
CA LEU A 117 13.82 -5.85 0.45
C LEU A 117 14.67 -7.04 0.93
N ARG A 118 15.67 -6.79 1.79
CA ARG A 118 16.49 -7.85 2.38
C ARG A 118 15.62 -8.83 3.17
N VAL A 119 14.82 -8.34 4.11
CA VAL A 119 13.96 -9.18 4.96
C VAL A 119 13.00 -10.03 4.12
N LEU A 120 12.34 -9.45 3.12
CA LEU A 120 11.40 -10.18 2.25
C LEU A 120 12.11 -11.25 1.42
N LYS A 121 13.33 -10.97 0.91
CA LYS A 121 14.13 -11.97 0.20
C LYS A 121 14.60 -13.10 1.10
N ASP A 122 15.13 -12.78 2.28
CA ASP A 122 15.64 -13.75 3.26
C ASP A 122 14.51 -14.67 3.77
N ALA A 123 13.30 -14.13 3.89
CA ALA A 123 12.09 -14.88 4.26
C ALA A 123 11.48 -15.70 3.10
N GLY A 124 12.02 -15.58 1.88
CA GLY A 124 11.51 -16.31 0.72
C GLY A 124 10.16 -15.80 0.18
N VAL A 125 9.75 -14.58 0.56
CA VAL A 125 8.46 -13.97 0.14
C VAL A 125 8.27 -13.99 -1.37
N PRO A 126 9.27 -13.67 -2.23
CA PRO A 126 9.08 -13.69 -3.69
C PRO A 126 8.73 -15.05 -4.29
N SER A 127 8.93 -16.13 -3.56
CA SER A 127 8.59 -17.49 -4.01
C SER A 127 7.31 -18.04 -3.40
N GLN A 128 6.71 -17.31 -2.47
CA GLN A 128 5.52 -17.73 -1.73
C GLN A 128 4.28 -16.93 -2.10
N TYR A 129 4.47 -15.71 -2.59
CA TYR A 129 3.36 -14.79 -2.89
C TYR A 129 3.42 -14.30 -4.33
N ASP A 130 2.26 -14.32 -4.99
CA ASP A 130 2.06 -13.75 -6.33
C ASP A 130 2.06 -12.22 -6.28
N THR A 131 1.54 -11.65 -5.19
CA THR A 131 1.42 -10.21 -5.01
C THR A 131 1.81 -9.77 -3.60
N VAL A 132 2.62 -8.70 -3.53
CA VAL A 132 2.93 -8.00 -2.28
C VAL A 132 2.40 -6.57 -2.38
N ILE A 133 1.51 -6.19 -1.47
CA ILE A 133 0.95 -4.84 -1.37
C ILE A 133 1.48 -4.19 -0.10
N ILE A 134 2.16 -3.05 -0.23
CA ILE A 134 2.70 -2.30 0.91
C ILE A 134 1.91 -1.01 1.08
N ASP A 135 1.43 -0.75 2.29
CA ASP A 135 0.73 0.48 2.69
C ASP A 135 1.61 1.32 3.62
N PRO A 136 2.45 2.23 3.10
CA PRO A 136 3.24 3.15 3.90
C PRO A 136 2.42 4.37 4.32
N PRO A 137 2.86 5.13 5.36
CA PRO A 137 2.25 6.40 5.71
C PRO A 137 2.36 7.42 4.58
N ALA A 138 1.63 8.54 4.70
CA ALA A 138 1.65 9.61 3.70
C ALA A 138 2.97 10.40 3.66
N THR A 139 3.85 10.21 4.64
CA THR A 139 5.12 10.94 4.74
C THR A 139 6.21 10.28 3.89
N ALA A 140 6.97 11.10 3.16
CA ALA A 140 8.18 10.66 2.46
C ALA A 140 9.32 10.47 3.47
N ASP A 141 9.40 9.29 4.06
CA ASP A 141 10.42 8.91 5.03
C ASP A 141 10.95 7.49 4.78
N VAL A 142 11.77 6.99 5.67
CA VAL A 142 12.43 5.69 5.56
C VAL A 142 11.45 4.51 5.40
N LYS A 143 10.19 4.64 5.84
CA LYS A 143 9.16 3.62 5.65
C LYS A 143 8.75 3.51 4.18
N LEU A 144 8.47 4.67 3.56
CA LEU A 144 8.22 4.75 2.12
C LEU A 144 9.45 4.29 1.32
N TYR A 145 10.66 4.73 1.71
CA TYR A 145 11.88 4.38 0.99
C TYR A 145 12.14 2.87 1.00
N ASN A 146 11.92 2.20 2.12
CA ASN A 146 11.97 0.75 2.20
C ASN A 146 10.91 0.07 1.34
N ALA A 147 9.68 0.59 1.29
CA ALA A 147 8.64 0.07 0.42
C ALA A 147 9.01 0.19 -1.06
N LEU A 148 9.56 1.33 -1.49
CA LEU A 148 9.98 1.56 -2.87
C LEU A 148 11.18 0.70 -3.27
N HIS A 149 12.17 0.55 -2.40
CA HIS A 149 13.28 -0.37 -2.68
C HIS A 149 12.81 -1.82 -2.80
N ALA A 150 11.78 -2.21 -2.07
CA ALA A 150 11.24 -3.57 -2.11
C ALA A 150 10.40 -3.85 -3.36
N THR A 151 9.62 -2.87 -3.84
CA THR A 151 8.63 -3.10 -4.90
C THR A 151 9.00 -2.47 -6.24
N ARG A 152 9.71 -1.34 -6.25
CA ARG A 152 10.00 -0.52 -7.43
C ARG A 152 8.77 0.01 -8.18
N ASN A 153 7.59 -0.20 -7.64
CA ASN A 153 6.31 0.10 -8.28
C ASN A 153 5.41 0.93 -7.38
N LEU A 154 4.68 1.86 -7.98
CA LEU A 154 3.67 2.69 -7.33
C LEU A 154 2.29 2.48 -7.94
N VAL A 155 1.28 2.44 -7.08
CA VAL A 155 -0.11 2.76 -7.41
C VAL A 155 -0.45 4.03 -6.66
N ILE A 156 -0.93 5.06 -7.37
CA ILE A 156 -1.11 6.40 -6.82
C ILE A 156 -2.60 6.76 -6.74
N PRO A 157 -3.25 6.54 -5.59
CA PRO A 157 -4.60 7.03 -5.37
C PRO A 157 -4.58 8.54 -5.16
N PHE A 158 -5.51 9.24 -5.78
CA PHE A 158 -5.66 10.68 -5.64
C PHE A 158 -7.13 11.11 -5.70
N GLU A 159 -7.44 12.26 -5.13
CA GLU A 159 -8.75 12.88 -5.26
C GLU A 159 -8.71 13.91 -6.40
N PRO A 160 -9.48 13.72 -7.49
CA PRO A 160 -9.55 14.70 -8.54
C PRO A 160 -10.11 16.02 -8.01
N SER A 161 -9.39 17.12 -8.17
CA SER A 161 -9.82 18.43 -7.69
C SER A 161 -9.63 19.50 -8.77
N GLY A 162 -10.39 20.60 -8.72
CA GLY A 162 -10.36 21.68 -9.70
C GLY A 162 -9.03 22.44 -9.86
N LYS A 163 -7.97 22.04 -9.14
CA LYS A 163 -6.59 22.51 -9.33
C LYS A 163 -5.82 21.65 -10.35
N GLY A 164 -6.51 21.03 -11.30
CA GLY A 164 -6.08 19.97 -12.20
C GLY A 164 -4.66 20.06 -12.77
N GLN A 165 -4.24 21.25 -13.23
CA GLN A 165 -2.88 21.39 -13.80
C GLN A 165 -1.77 21.21 -12.75
N GLN A 166 -1.98 21.69 -11.52
CA GLN A 166 -1.02 21.51 -10.42
C GLN A 166 -1.00 20.06 -9.91
N SER A 167 -2.11 19.34 -10.02
CA SER A 167 -2.19 17.95 -9.58
C SER A 167 -1.54 16.97 -10.54
N VAL A 168 -1.61 17.22 -11.84
CA VAL A 168 -0.93 16.42 -12.88
C VAL A 168 0.59 16.62 -12.78
N GLN A 169 1.06 17.86 -12.77
CA GLN A 169 2.47 18.17 -12.58
C GLN A 169 2.99 17.59 -11.24
N GLY A 170 2.18 17.68 -10.18
CA GLY A 170 2.52 17.15 -8.87
C GLY A 170 2.73 15.62 -8.85
N LEU A 171 2.03 14.86 -9.68
CA LEU A 171 2.28 13.41 -9.82
C LEU A 171 3.65 13.12 -10.44
N ALA A 172 4.00 13.84 -11.52
CA ALA A 172 5.29 13.70 -12.17
C ALA A 172 6.44 14.15 -11.24
N ASP A 173 6.29 15.30 -10.59
CA ASP A 173 7.26 15.83 -9.64
C ASP A 173 7.46 14.90 -8.44
N LEU A 174 6.39 14.25 -7.95
CA LEU A 174 6.46 13.25 -6.89
C LEU A 174 7.35 12.08 -7.29
N VAL A 175 7.08 11.48 -8.44
CA VAL A 175 7.84 10.30 -8.91
C VAL A 175 9.30 10.67 -9.12
N THR A 176 9.57 11.75 -9.87
CA THR A 176 10.94 12.22 -10.12
C THR A 176 11.69 12.54 -8.81
N GLY A 177 11.04 13.20 -7.86
CA GLY A 177 11.65 13.50 -6.55
C GLY A 177 11.99 12.24 -5.74
N LEU A 178 11.18 11.18 -5.85
CA LEU A 178 11.47 9.88 -5.21
C LEU A 178 12.63 9.17 -5.90
N GLU A 179 12.66 9.16 -7.23
CA GLU A 179 13.73 8.57 -8.03
C GLU A 179 15.08 9.25 -7.75
N ASP A 180 15.10 10.59 -7.76
CA ASP A 180 16.30 11.38 -7.46
C ASP A 180 16.80 11.17 -6.01
N THR A 181 15.86 11.06 -5.05
CA THR A 181 16.21 10.87 -3.64
C THR A 181 16.80 9.51 -3.37
N LEU A 182 16.33 8.48 -4.06
CA LEU A 182 16.65 7.07 -3.78
C LEU A 182 17.65 6.48 -4.77
N ASP A 183 17.97 7.20 -5.86
CA ASP A 183 18.79 6.70 -6.98
C ASP A 183 18.25 5.35 -7.53
N ILE A 184 16.94 5.32 -7.79
CA ILE A 184 16.24 4.15 -8.32
C ILE A 184 15.19 4.57 -9.35
N ASN A 185 14.88 3.70 -10.30
CA ASN A 185 13.71 3.85 -11.14
C ASN A 185 12.46 3.35 -10.40
N VAL A 186 11.35 4.07 -10.54
CA VAL A 186 10.06 3.76 -9.93
C VAL A 186 8.99 3.71 -11.02
N GLY A 187 8.43 2.53 -11.27
CA GLY A 187 7.30 2.36 -12.18
C GLY A 187 6.00 2.87 -11.56
N VAL A 188 5.18 3.57 -12.32
CA VAL A 188 3.80 3.92 -11.93
C VAL A 188 2.85 2.97 -12.63
N LEU A 189 2.38 1.94 -11.91
CA LEU A 189 1.48 0.93 -12.45
C LEU A 189 0.07 1.46 -12.75
N ALA A 190 -0.41 2.40 -11.95
CA ALA A 190 -1.68 3.08 -12.17
C ALA A 190 -1.80 4.37 -11.36
N ALA A 191 -2.45 5.37 -11.95
CA ALA A 191 -3.01 6.52 -11.25
C ALA A 191 -4.51 6.28 -11.02
N VAL A 192 -4.94 6.26 -9.76
CA VAL A 192 -6.30 5.80 -9.39
C VAL A 192 -7.11 6.94 -8.78
N PRO A 193 -7.99 7.59 -9.58
CA PRO A 193 -8.92 8.60 -9.08
C PRO A 193 -9.88 8.00 -8.06
N ASN A 194 -9.98 8.62 -6.90
CA ASN A 194 -10.88 8.23 -5.82
C ASN A 194 -11.78 9.40 -5.41
N ARG A 195 -12.91 9.11 -4.78
CA ARG A 195 -13.93 10.10 -4.37
C ARG A 195 -14.44 10.95 -5.54
N PHE A 196 -14.56 10.34 -6.70
CA PHE A 196 -15.08 11.00 -7.87
C PHE A 196 -16.58 11.31 -7.71
N LYS A 197 -16.97 12.57 -7.92
CA LYS A 197 -18.35 13.07 -7.80
C LYS A 197 -18.97 13.39 -9.16
N GLY A 198 -18.18 13.37 -10.24
CA GLY A 198 -18.65 13.69 -11.59
C GLY A 198 -18.87 15.18 -11.81
N THR A 199 -18.06 16.06 -11.19
CA THR A 199 -18.09 17.48 -11.51
C THR A 199 -17.27 17.76 -12.77
N ASN A 200 -17.63 18.82 -13.50
CA ASN A 200 -16.90 19.22 -14.72
C ASN A 200 -15.40 19.37 -14.48
N ASP A 201 -15.01 19.97 -13.36
CA ASP A 201 -13.58 20.14 -13.00
C ASP A 201 -12.86 18.80 -12.82
N GLN A 202 -13.54 17.82 -12.24
CA GLN A 202 -12.98 16.48 -12.07
C GLN A 202 -12.86 15.74 -13.40
N GLU A 203 -13.87 15.86 -14.26
CA GLU A 203 -13.84 15.28 -15.62
C GLU A 203 -12.73 15.90 -16.46
N GLU A 204 -12.57 17.23 -16.42
CA GLU A 204 -11.49 17.91 -17.13
C GLU A 204 -10.10 17.44 -16.65
N MET A 205 -9.91 17.25 -15.36
CA MET A 205 -8.67 16.71 -14.80
C MET A 205 -8.38 15.31 -15.31
N LEU A 206 -9.37 14.40 -15.29
CA LEU A 206 -9.18 13.04 -15.79
C LEU A 206 -8.81 13.02 -17.28
N ASN A 207 -9.48 13.83 -18.10
CA ASN A 207 -9.17 13.95 -19.51
C ASN A 207 -7.73 14.43 -19.76
N ARG A 208 -7.22 15.34 -18.93
CA ARG A 208 -5.82 15.82 -19.02
C ARG A 208 -4.83 14.73 -18.66
N LEU A 209 -5.06 13.99 -17.55
CA LEU A 209 -4.19 12.88 -17.15
C LEU A 209 -4.11 11.80 -18.24
N GLN A 210 -5.26 11.46 -18.86
CA GLN A 210 -5.29 10.52 -19.98
C GLN A 210 -4.54 11.06 -21.21
N ALA A 211 -4.66 12.35 -21.51
CA ALA A 211 -3.93 12.99 -22.60
C ALA A 211 -2.40 13.00 -22.37
N GLU A 212 -1.95 12.99 -21.12
CA GLU A 212 -0.54 12.88 -20.71
C GLU A 212 -0.08 11.42 -20.54
N SER A 213 -0.89 10.46 -20.99
CA SER A 213 -0.58 9.03 -21.00
C SER A 213 -0.45 8.39 -19.62
N TYR A 214 -1.07 8.97 -18.58
CA TYR A 214 -1.21 8.28 -17.31
C TYR A 214 -2.19 7.11 -17.46
N ASP A 215 -1.80 5.98 -16.89
CA ASP A 215 -2.65 4.79 -16.86
C ASP A 215 -3.73 4.93 -15.75
N ILE A 216 -4.98 5.07 -16.17
CA ILE A 216 -6.16 5.23 -15.30
C ILE A 216 -7.14 4.10 -15.61
N PRO A 217 -6.91 2.91 -15.05
CA PRO A 217 -7.74 1.75 -15.37
C PRO A 217 -9.16 1.86 -14.81
N VAL A 218 -9.33 2.46 -13.64
CA VAL A 218 -10.62 2.60 -12.95
C VAL A 218 -10.76 3.96 -12.28
N VAL A 219 -12.00 4.40 -12.06
CA VAL A 219 -12.33 5.66 -11.35
C VAL A 219 -13.32 5.35 -10.24
N PHE A 220 -12.87 5.39 -8.99
CA PHE A 220 -13.72 5.12 -7.83
C PHE A 220 -14.58 6.33 -7.47
N ARG A 221 -15.90 6.13 -7.45
CA ARG A 221 -16.85 7.13 -6.97
C ARG A 221 -16.82 7.24 -5.45
N GLU A 222 -17.26 8.39 -4.92
CA GLU A 222 -17.40 8.57 -3.48
C GLU A 222 -18.43 7.58 -2.89
N ARG A 223 -18.00 6.77 -1.92
CA ARG A 223 -18.82 5.71 -1.27
C ARG A 223 -18.72 5.81 0.26
N THR A 224 -18.96 6.99 0.82
CA THR A 224 -18.78 7.29 2.25
C THR A 224 -19.44 6.25 3.15
N SER A 225 -20.72 5.92 2.93
CA SER A 225 -21.47 4.97 3.79
C SER A 225 -20.92 3.54 3.74
N LEU A 226 -20.39 3.09 2.58
CA LEU A 226 -19.77 1.79 2.46
C LEU A 226 -18.46 1.77 3.24
N LEU A 227 -17.59 2.75 3.00
CA LEU A 227 -16.26 2.81 3.60
C LEU A 227 -16.31 3.02 5.12
N GLU A 228 -17.16 3.91 5.63
CA GLU A 228 -17.40 4.06 7.08
C GLU A 228 -17.90 2.74 7.71
N GLY A 229 -18.71 1.99 6.97
CA GLY A 229 -19.15 0.66 7.37
C GLY A 229 -17.99 -0.33 7.51
N CYS A 230 -17.08 -0.36 6.53
CA CYS A 230 -15.88 -1.19 6.54
C CYS A 230 -14.98 -0.87 7.75
N TRP A 231 -14.68 0.41 7.98
CA TRP A 231 -13.88 0.85 9.13
C TRP A 231 -14.52 0.49 10.46
N ARG A 232 -15.83 0.70 10.62
CA ARG A 232 -16.55 0.35 11.85
C ARG A 232 -16.60 -1.15 12.12
N LYS A 233 -16.57 -1.98 11.07
CA LYS A 233 -16.64 -3.44 11.14
C LYS A 233 -15.30 -4.13 10.98
N GLN A 234 -14.23 -3.37 10.79
CA GLN A 234 -12.87 -3.87 10.60
C GLN A 234 -12.83 -4.97 9.52
N CYS A 235 -13.23 -4.60 8.32
CA CYS A 235 -13.25 -5.53 7.19
C CYS A 235 -13.21 -4.80 5.83
N SER A 236 -12.91 -5.55 4.79
CA SER A 236 -13.00 -5.08 3.40
C SER A 236 -14.43 -4.75 2.99
N ALA A 237 -14.60 -4.06 1.86
CA ALA A 237 -15.90 -3.83 1.24
C ALA A 237 -16.57 -5.16 0.83
N PHE A 238 -15.79 -6.14 0.39
CA PHE A 238 -16.26 -7.48 0.07
C PHE A 238 -16.96 -8.14 1.26
N LYS A 239 -16.25 -8.31 2.36
CA LYS A 239 -16.81 -8.91 3.59
C LYS A 239 -17.92 -8.07 4.19
N TYR A 240 -17.81 -6.72 4.12
CA TYR A 240 -18.85 -5.84 4.62
C TYR A 240 -20.17 -6.02 3.88
N ILE A 241 -20.16 -6.10 2.55
CA ILE A 241 -21.36 -6.31 1.75
C ILE A 241 -21.92 -7.71 2.00
N GLU A 242 -21.07 -8.74 1.99
CA GLU A 242 -21.50 -10.14 2.22
C GLU A 242 -22.10 -10.39 3.61
N LYS A 243 -21.54 -9.78 4.65
CA LYS A 243 -21.88 -10.13 6.07
C LYS A 243 -22.71 -9.08 6.79
N HIS A 244 -22.67 -7.81 6.35
CA HIS A 244 -23.26 -6.69 7.11
C HIS A 244 -24.29 -5.88 6.34
N ARG A 245 -24.48 -6.12 5.05
CA ARG A 245 -25.58 -5.55 4.26
C ARG A 245 -26.78 -6.50 4.31
N SER A 246 -27.96 -5.90 4.58
CA SER A 246 -29.24 -6.62 4.50
C SER A 246 -29.77 -6.76 3.08
N ARG A 247 -29.25 -5.93 2.16
CA ARG A 247 -29.61 -5.88 0.74
C ARG A 247 -28.41 -5.40 -0.06
N GLU A 248 -28.13 -6.08 -1.14
CA GLU A 248 -27.19 -5.64 -2.16
C GLU A 248 -27.64 -4.35 -2.83
N ARG A 249 -26.68 -3.51 -3.21
CA ARG A 249 -26.89 -2.25 -3.91
C ARG A 249 -26.00 -2.22 -5.13
N ASP A 250 -26.55 -2.02 -6.30
CA ASP A 250 -25.84 -2.10 -7.58
C ASP A 250 -24.54 -1.26 -7.58
N TYR A 251 -24.57 -0.06 -7.03
CA TYR A 251 -23.42 0.82 -6.95
C TYR A 251 -22.34 0.36 -5.95
N GLU A 252 -22.68 -0.49 -4.97
CA GLU A 252 -21.69 -1.13 -4.07
C GLU A 252 -21.05 -2.33 -4.76
N ILE A 253 -21.82 -3.10 -5.53
CA ILE A 253 -21.32 -4.19 -6.38
C ILE A 253 -20.38 -3.64 -7.45
N GLU A 254 -20.78 -2.60 -8.18
CA GLU A 254 -19.90 -1.89 -9.12
C GLU A 254 -18.54 -1.53 -8.50
N THR A 255 -18.53 -1.12 -7.23
CA THR A 255 -17.28 -0.79 -6.53
C THR A 255 -16.40 -2.03 -6.29
N LEU A 256 -17.00 -3.19 -6.01
CA LEU A 256 -16.24 -4.45 -5.89
C LEU A 256 -15.65 -4.87 -7.24
N GLU A 257 -16.44 -4.80 -8.32
CA GLU A 257 -16.00 -5.08 -9.68
C GLU A 257 -14.82 -4.17 -10.08
N GLN A 258 -14.86 -2.89 -9.70
CA GLN A 258 -13.74 -1.96 -9.92
C GLN A 258 -12.45 -2.37 -9.18
N PHE A 259 -12.54 -2.92 -7.97
CA PHE A 259 -11.36 -3.46 -7.28
C PHE A 259 -10.81 -4.72 -7.98
N GLU A 260 -11.69 -5.59 -8.47
CA GLU A 260 -11.32 -6.78 -9.23
C GLU A 260 -10.66 -6.39 -10.57
N GLU A 261 -11.22 -5.40 -11.28
CA GLU A 261 -10.66 -4.86 -12.52
C GLU A 261 -9.28 -4.24 -12.28
N LEU A 262 -9.13 -3.43 -11.22
CA LEU A 262 -7.84 -2.84 -10.85
C LEU A 262 -6.80 -3.93 -10.53
N ALA A 263 -7.16 -4.95 -9.76
CA ALA A 263 -6.27 -6.06 -9.44
C ALA A 263 -5.79 -6.79 -10.70
N ALA A 264 -6.71 -7.11 -11.62
CA ALA A 264 -6.38 -7.77 -12.88
C ALA A 264 -5.47 -6.91 -13.76
N HIS A 265 -5.76 -5.61 -13.86
CA HIS A 265 -4.95 -4.65 -14.61
C HIS A 265 -3.51 -4.56 -14.08
N LEU A 266 -3.33 -4.40 -12.77
CA LEU A 266 -2.00 -4.31 -12.16
C LEU A 266 -1.17 -5.57 -12.37
N ARG A 267 -1.78 -6.75 -12.40
CA ARG A 267 -1.07 -8.00 -12.74
C ARG A 267 -0.58 -7.99 -14.18
N GLN A 268 -1.46 -7.64 -15.12
CA GLN A 268 -1.11 -7.58 -16.55
C GLN A 268 0.03 -6.60 -16.82
N THR A 269 0.00 -5.42 -16.20
CA THR A 269 1.05 -4.40 -16.36
C THR A 269 2.39 -4.92 -15.86
N ARG A 270 2.45 -5.56 -14.68
CA ARG A 270 3.68 -6.16 -14.14
C ARG A 270 4.25 -7.27 -15.02
N GLU A 271 3.39 -8.14 -15.58
CA GLU A 271 3.82 -9.21 -16.48
C GLU A 271 4.42 -8.66 -17.76
N GLN A 272 3.87 -7.58 -18.30
CA GLN A 272 4.41 -6.89 -19.47
C GLN A 272 5.77 -6.25 -19.20
N GLU A 273 5.93 -5.58 -18.06
CA GLU A 273 7.21 -4.99 -17.64
C GLU A 273 8.29 -6.05 -17.40
N ALA A 274 7.93 -7.21 -16.83
CA ALA A 274 8.87 -8.30 -16.60
C ALA A 274 9.38 -8.98 -17.88
N THR A 275 8.66 -8.80 -18.99
CA THR A 275 8.99 -9.41 -20.30
C THR A 275 9.64 -8.42 -21.28
N ALA A 276 9.67 -7.13 -20.97
CA ALA A 276 10.26 -6.05 -21.78
C ALA A 276 11.72 -5.80 -21.42
#